data_e8b11d1caa1c618e07d7e2bbc6d95f67
#
_entry.id   e8b11d1caa1c618e07d7e2bbc6d95f67
#
_cell.length_a   1.000
_cell.length_b   1.000
_cell.length_c   1.000
_cell.angle_alpha   90.00
_cell.angle_beta   90.00
_cell.angle_gamma   90.00
#
_symmetry.space_group_name_H-M   'P 1'
#
loop_
_entity.id
_entity.type
_entity.pdbx_description
1 polymer ?
#
loop_
_entity_poly.entity_id
_entity_poly.type
_entity_poly.pdbx_seq_one_letter_code
_entity_poly.pdbx_strand_id
1 'polypeptide(L)'
;MIVKQTSIFERRVKKMHSLEKKALDKTVRAIISDPSIGEMKRGDLAGIQVHKYKHNTQQYLVAYKYIGDELLLTFIELGTHENFYRNLKRY
;
A
#
# COMPACT_ATOMS: atom_id res chain seq x y z
N MET A 1 5.56 -9.96 -13.62
CA MET A 1 5.73 -9.39 -12.26
C MET A 1 5.07 -10.29 -11.24
N ILE A 2 5.73 -10.52 -10.14
CA ILE A 2 5.18 -11.27 -9.01
C ILE A 2 4.60 -10.27 -8.03
N VAL A 3 3.32 -10.43 -7.66
CA VAL A 3 2.63 -9.54 -6.73
C VAL A 3 2.27 -10.34 -5.47
N LYS A 4 2.72 -9.85 -4.33
CA LYS A 4 2.47 -10.47 -3.02
C LYS A 4 1.83 -9.47 -2.08
N GLN A 5 1.30 -9.98 -0.97
CA GLN A 5 0.78 -9.15 0.10
C GLN A 5 1.12 -9.76 1.45
N THR A 6 1.27 -8.92 2.46
CA THR A 6 1.43 -9.40 3.84
C THR A 6 0.08 -9.86 4.38
N SER A 7 0.12 -10.68 5.44
CA SER A 7 -1.11 -11.09 6.11
C SER A 7 -1.85 -9.89 6.73
N ILE A 8 -1.10 -8.88 7.14
CA ILE A 8 -1.67 -7.63 7.68
C ILE A 8 -2.46 -6.90 6.59
N PHE A 9 -1.87 -6.74 5.40
CA PHE A 9 -2.54 -6.08 4.26
C PHE A 9 -3.81 -6.84 3.88
N GLU A 10 -3.72 -8.15 3.76
CA GLU A 10 -4.87 -9.01 3.43
C GLU A 10 -5.99 -8.83 4.44
N ARG A 11 -5.67 -8.79 5.72
CA ARG A 11 -6.66 -8.62 6.79
C ARG A 11 -7.35 -7.26 6.72
N ARG A 12 -6.60 -6.19 6.40
CA ARG A 12 -7.17 -4.86 6.21
C ARG A 12 -8.17 -4.86 5.07
N VAL A 13 -7.82 -5.48 3.95
CA VAL A 13 -8.70 -5.55 2.79
C VAL A 13 -10.00 -6.29 3.11
N LYS A 14 -9.91 -7.39 3.84
CA LYS A 14 -11.09 -8.18 4.20
C LYS A 14 -12.11 -7.39 5.03
N LYS A 15 -11.67 -6.39 5.77
CA LYS A 15 -12.55 -5.56 6.60
C LYS A 15 -13.20 -4.41 5.86
N MET A 16 -12.82 -4.17 4.62
CA MET A 16 -13.36 -3.08 3.83
C MET A 16 -14.74 -3.38 3.27
N HIS A 17 -15.57 -2.34 3.15
CA HIS A 17 -16.82 -2.43 2.42
C HIS A 17 -16.55 -2.52 0.91
N SER A 18 -17.56 -2.96 0.15
CA SER A 18 -17.38 -3.20 -1.29
C SER A 18 -16.91 -1.98 -2.06
N LEU A 19 -17.43 -0.79 -1.75
CA LEU A 19 -17.02 0.44 -2.43
C LEU A 19 -15.58 0.84 -2.08
N GLU A 20 -15.17 0.63 -0.83
CA GLU A 20 -13.80 0.85 -0.41
C GLU A 20 -12.84 -0.11 -1.13
N LYS A 21 -13.23 -1.36 -1.29
CA LYS A 21 -12.43 -2.36 -2.02
C LYS A 21 -12.25 -1.97 -3.47
N LYS A 22 -13.28 -1.40 -4.11
CA LYS A 22 -13.19 -0.95 -5.49
C LYS A 22 -12.19 0.21 -5.64
N ALA A 23 -12.20 1.16 -4.70
CA ALA A 23 -11.26 2.27 -4.71
C ALA A 23 -9.83 1.76 -4.51
N LEU A 24 -9.64 0.83 -3.58
CA LEU A 24 -8.35 0.21 -3.35
C LEU A 24 -7.87 -0.57 -4.57
N ASP A 25 -8.74 -1.35 -5.21
CA ASP A 25 -8.39 -2.13 -6.38
C ASP A 25 -7.87 -1.26 -7.51
N LYS A 26 -8.53 -0.13 -7.75
CA LYS A 26 -8.08 0.85 -8.73
C LYS A 26 -6.67 1.36 -8.41
N THR A 27 -6.40 1.64 -7.14
CA THR A 27 -5.10 2.11 -6.67
C THR A 27 -4.03 1.03 -6.81
N VAL A 28 -4.36 -0.20 -6.43
CA VAL A 28 -3.46 -1.35 -6.57
C VAL A 28 -3.07 -1.56 -8.03
N ARG A 29 -4.03 -1.46 -8.94
CA ARG A 29 -3.75 -1.59 -10.38
C ARG A 29 -2.84 -0.48 -10.89
N ALA A 30 -3.02 0.74 -10.40
CA ALA A 30 -2.16 1.86 -10.77
C ALA A 30 -0.72 1.62 -10.30
N ILE A 31 -0.54 1.10 -9.09
CA ILE A 31 0.79 0.78 -8.55
C ILE A 31 1.43 -0.36 -9.34
N ILE A 32 0.67 -1.37 -9.70
CA ILE A 32 1.18 -2.49 -10.53
C ILE A 32 1.63 -1.98 -11.90
N SER A 33 0.87 -1.05 -12.50
CA SER A 33 1.22 -0.47 -13.79
C SER A 33 2.48 0.39 -13.72
N ASP A 34 2.69 1.08 -12.60
CA ASP A 34 3.85 1.94 -12.41
C ASP A 34 4.22 1.98 -10.93
N PRO A 35 5.10 1.08 -10.48
CA PRO A 35 5.49 1.06 -9.06
C PRO A 35 6.22 2.30 -8.56
N SER A 36 6.63 3.20 -9.45
CA SER A 36 7.32 4.43 -9.06
C SER A 36 6.39 5.52 -8.56
N ILE A 37 5.06 5.34 -8.64
CA ILE A 37 4.12 6.40 -8.26
C ILE A 37 4.08 6.70 -6.78
N GLY A 38 4.44 5.75 -5.92
CA GLY A 38 4.49 5.97 -4.48
C GLY A 38 5.75 6.72 -4.07
N GLU A 39 5.64 7.51 -3.01
CA GLU A 39 6.76 8.25 -2.45
C GLU A 39 7.71 7.31 -1.70
N MET A 40 8.98 7.32 -2.07
CA MET A 40 10.01 6.54 -1.39
C MET A 40 10.28 7.14 -0.02
N LYS A 41 10.21 6.33 1.03
CA LYS A 41 10.46 6.78 2.40
C LYS A 41 11.94 6.62 2.76
N ARG A 42 12.35 7.30 3.82
CA ARG A 42 13.74 7.31 4.30
C ARG A 42 13.80 6.86 5.76
N GLY A 43 15.02 6.72 6.29
CA GLY A 43 15.24 6.33 7.67
C GLY A 43 14.76 4.92 7.95
N ASP A 44 13.97 4.76 9.01
CA ASP A 44 13.46 3.45 9.43
C ASP A 44 12.61 2.76 8.38
N LEU A 45 12.06 3.54 7.43
CA LEU A 45 11.19 3.03 6.39
C LEU A 45 11.87 3.00 5.03
N ALA A 46 13.20 3.07 5.00
CA ALA A 46 13.93 3.04 3.73
C ALA A 46 13.59 1.79 2.93
N GLY A 47 13.39 1.97 1.62
CA GLY A 47 12.99 0.89 0.72
C GLY A 47 11.49 0.69 0.61
N ILE A 48 10.70 1.36 1.45
CA ILE A 48 9.24 1.31 1.39
C ILE A 48 8.72 2.54 0.66
N GLN A 49 7.74 2.34 -0.22
CA GLN A 49 7.05 3.42 -0.91
C GLN A 49 5.64 3.54 -0.37
N VAL A 50 5.11 4.76 -0.32
CA VAL A 50 3.76 5.02 0.17
C VAL A 50 3.02 5.83 -0.88
N HIS A 51 1.85 5.34 -1.28
CA HIS A 51 0.97 6.02 -2.21
C HIS A 51 -0.32 6.42 -1.49
N LYS A 52 -0.76 7.66 -1.72
CA LYS A 52 -1.98 8.20 -1.12
C LYS A 52 -3.10 8.17 -2.13
N TYR A 53 -4.30 7.83 -1.67
CA TYR A 53 -5.51 7.94 -2.49
C TYR A 53 -6.69 8.34 -1.62
N LYS A 54 -7.72 8.90 -2.25
CA LYS A 54 -8.95 9.29 -1.55
C LYS A 54 -10.11 8.42 -1.97
N HIS A 55 -10.96 8.11 -1.00
CA HIS A 55 -12.27 7.52 -1.24
C HIS A 55 -13.27 8.34 -0.43
N ASN A 56 -14.24 8.95 -1.11
CA ASN A 56 -15.10 9.97 -0.51
C ASN A 56 -14.23 11.11 0.03
N THR A 57 -14.38 11.46 1.31
CA THR A 57 -13.57 12.50 1.95
C THR A 57 -12.37 11.94 2.72
N GLN A 58 -12.26 10.61 2.79
CA GLN A 58 -11.22 9.95 3.58
C GLN A 58 -9.98 9.69 2.73
N GLN A 59 -8.83 10.08 3.26
CA GLN A 59 -7.55 9.76 2.64
C GLN A 59 -7.01 8.44 3.18
N TYR A 60 -6.56 7.57 2.27
CA TYR A 60 -5.94 6.30 2.58
C TYR A 60 -4.49 6.28 2.12
N LEU A 61 -3.71 5.44 2.78
CA LEU A 61 -2.29 5.25 2.49
C LEU A 61 -2.04 3.78 2.23
N VAL A 62 -1.26 3.49 1.17
CA VAL A 62 -0.84 2.13 0.82
C VAL A 62 0.67 2.09 0.85
N ALA A 63 1.23 1.21 1.68
CA ALA A 63 2.67 0.97 1.73
C ALA A 63 3.00 -0.28 0.93
N TYR A 64 4.05 -0.21 0.13
CA TYR A 64 4.51 -1.34 -0.65
C TYR A 64 6.02 -1.27 -0.86
N LYS A 65 6.58 -2.40 -1.24
CA LYS A 65 7.99 -2.52 -1.59
C LYS A 65 8.10 -3.12 -2.98
N TYR A 66 8.88 -2.49 -3.84
CA TYR A 66 9.10 -2.97 -5.19
C TYR A 66 10.60 -3.22 -5.40
N ILE A 67 10.93 -4.44 -5.79
CA ILE A 67 12.31 -4.83 -6.12
C ILE A 67 12.35 -5.05 -7.64
N GLY A 68 12.87 -4.05 -8.35
CA GLY A 68 12.82 -4.00 -9.81
C GLY A 68 13.55 -5.14 -10.50
N ASP A 69 14.74 -5.52 -10.00
CA ASP A 69 15.54 -6.60 -10.58
C ASP A 69 14.82 -7.95 -10.50
N GLU A 70 14.00 -8.14 -9.48
CA GLU A 70 13.25 -9.36 -9.27
C GLU A 70 11.81 -9.28 -9.81
N LEU A 71 11.39 -8.10 -10.25
CA LEU A 71 10.00 -7.82 -10.63
C LEU A 71 9.04 -8.28 -9.55
N LEU A 72 9.39 -7.99 -8.29
CA LEU A 72 8.62 -8.39 -7.11
C LEU A 72 8.02 -7.17 -6.44
N LEU A 73 6.69 -7.16 -6.34
CA LEU A 73 5.93 -6.10 -5.69
C LEU A 73 5.18 -6.69 -4.49
N THR A 74 5.44 -6.17 -3.30
CA THR A 74 4.80 -6.64 -2.08
C THR A 74 3.99 -5.52 -1.44
N PHE A 75 2.68 -5.69 -1.30
CA PHE A 75 1.83 -4.77 -0.56
C PHE A 75 1.95 -5.09 0.94
N ILE A 76 2.28 -4.08 1.75
CA ILE A 76 2.70 -4.26 3.14
C ILE A 76 1.64 -3.83 4.13
N GLU A 77 1.11 -2.62 4.00
CA GLU A 77 0.16 -2.06 4.96
C GLU A 77 -0.80 -1.12 4.25
N LEU A 78 -1.96 -0.93 4.86
CA LEU A 78 -3.03 -0.10 4.33
C LEU A 78 -3.76 0.53 5.50
N GLY A 79 -4.10 1.79 5.39
CA GLY A 79 -4.89 2.44 6.42
C GLY A 79 -5.10 3.91 6.19
N THR A 80 -5.84 4.52 7.11
CA THR A 80 -5.97 5.97 7.16
C THR A 80 -4.75 6.57 7.83
N HIS A 81 -4.56 7.87 7.69
CA HIS A 81 -3.32 8.53 8.12
C HIS A 81 -2.99 8.33 9.61
N GLU A 82 -4.02 8.24 10.47
CA GLU A 82 -3.85 8.35 11.92
C GLU A 82 -2.85 7.37 12.53
N ASN A 83 -2.96 6.08 12.26
CA ASN A 83 -2.10 5.07 12.86
C ASN A 83 -1.18 4.38 11.86
N PHE A 84 -1.25 4.78 10.61
CA PHE A 84 -0.60 4.07 9.51
C PHE A 84 0.92 3.93 9.73
N TYR A 85 1.61 5.03 9.98
CA TYR A 85 3.05 5.01 10.11
C TYR A 85 3.54 4.28 11.35
N ARG A 86 2.78 4.37 12.44
CA ARG A 86 3.11 3.61 13.65
C ARG A 86 3.03 2.12 13.39
N ASN A 87 1.97 1.68 12.73
CA ASN A 87 1.79 0.27 12.40
C ASN A 87 2.84 -0.21 11.40
N LEU A 88 3.20 0.64 10.44
CA LEU A 88 4.19 0.32 9.44
C LEU A 88 5.58 0.09 10.05
N LYS A 89 5.95 0.85 11.07
CA LYS A 89 7.25 0.71 11.74
C LYS A 89 7.38 -0.63 12.48
N ARG A 90 6.28 -1.30 12.74
CA ARG A 90 6.27 -2.63 13.40
C ARG A 90 6.40 -3.78 12.42
N TYR A 91 6.42 -3.48 11.15
CA TYR A 91 6.50 -4.47 10.08
C TYR A 91 7.83 -5.23 10.07
#